data_838e5ee50b995f2c8669191ce05c11ae
#
_entry.id   838e5ee50b995f2c8669191ce05c11ae
#
_cell.length_a   1.000
_cell.length_b   1.000
_cell.length_c   1.000
_cell.angle_alpha   90.00
_cell.angle_beta   90.00
_cell.angle_gamma   90.00
#
_symmetry.space_group_name_H-M   'P 1'
#
loop_
_entity.id
_entity.type
_entity.pdbx_description
1 polymer ?
#
loop_
_entity_poly.entity_id
_entity_poly.type
_entity_poly.pdbx_seq_one_letter_code
_entity_poly.pdbx_strand_id
1 'polypeptide(L)'
;MYRFRVFALCLTLAAGSKAMLAADKGDAAKGKEVFEQCGVCHNADSEEKKMGPGLKGLFKREKLASGKKPAEENVRSRVDEGGQGMPAYKDMLSDQEKDDLIAYLKTL
;
A
#
# COMPACT_ATOMS: atom_id res chain seq x y z
N MET A 1 -20.72 -24.39 61.29
CA MET A 1 -21.08 -24.54 59.88
C MET A 1 -20.46 -23.42 59.08
N TYR A 2 -19.35 -23.65 58.46
CA TYR A 2 -18.69 -22.66 57.62
C TYR A 2 -19.23 -22.78 56.19
N ARG A 3 -19.90 -21.76 55.73
CA ARG A 3 -20.31 -21.63 54.35
C ARG A 3 -19.15 -20.99 53.56
N PHE A 4 -18.38 -21.81 52.88
CA PHE A 4 -17.44 -21.33 51.88
C PHE A 4 -18.18 -20.75 50.69
N ARG A 5 -18.15 -19.43 50.54
CA ARG A 5 -18.55 -18.77 49.31
C ARG A 5 -17.36 -18.78 48.38
N VAL A 6 -17.38 -19.66 47.43
CA VAL A 6 -16.44 -19.64 46.32
C VAL A 6 -16.81 -18.46 45.44
N PHE A 7 -16.03 -17.40 45.54
CA PHE A 7 -16.08 -16.36 44.52
C PHE A 7 -15.41 -16.90 43.25
N ALA A 8 -16.22 -17.25 42.27
CA ALA A 8 -15.73 -17.51 40.94
C ALA A 8 -15.29 -16.19 40.35
N LEU A 9 -13.98 -15.99 40.29
CA LEU A 9 -13.38 -14.87 39.59
C LEU A 9 -13.49 -15.15 38.09
N CYS A 10 -14.54 -14.65 37.45
CA CYS A 10 -14.62 -14.62 36.00
C CYS A 10 -13.54 -13.69 35.47
N LEU A 11 -12.42 -14.28 35.12
CA LEU A 11 -11.39 -13.60 34.36
C LEU A 11 -11.90 -13.44 32.93
N THR A 12 -12.56 -12.33 32.65
CA THR A 12 -12.88 -11.95 31.28
C THR A 12 -11.58 -11.59 30.62
N LEU A 13 -11.02 -12.52 29.87
CA LEU A 13 -9.99 -12.23 28.91
C LEU A 13 -10.64 -11.33 27.86
N ALA A 14 -10.46 -10.02 27.99
CA ALA A 14 -10.67 -9.12 26.89
C ALA A 14 -9.59 -9.43 25.86
N ALA A 15 -9.89 -10.35 24.96
CA ALA A 15 -9.11 -10.51 23.76
C ALA A 15 -9.25 -9.19 22.99
N GLY A 16 -8.27 -8.31 23.16
CA GLY A 16 -8.14 -7.14 22.32
C GLY A 16 -7.95 -7.64 20.89
N SER A 17 -9.04 -7.76 20.16
CA SER A 17 -8.96 -7.84 18.72
C SER A 17 -8.34 -6.52 18.29
N LYS A 18 -7.04 -6.56 18.01
CA LYS A 18 -6.44 -5.58 17.14
C LYS A 18 -7.24 -5.71 15.85
N ALA A 19 -8.18 -4.79 15.64
CA ALA A 19 -8.73 -4.59 14.34
C ALA A 19 -7.53 -4.30 13.46
N MET A 20 -7.03 -5.31 12.78
CA MET A 20 -6.25 -5.08 11.59
C MET A 20 -7.23 -4.42 10.65
N LEU A 21 -7.23 -3.09 10.68
CA LEU A 21 -7.73 -2.32 9.57
C LEU A 21 -7.21 -3.05 8.35
N ALA A 22 -8.08 -3.31 7.37
CA ALA A 22 -7.70 -3.91 6.09
C ALA A 22 -6.71 -2.96 5.43
N ALA A 23 -5.67 -2.78 6.18
CA ALA A 23 -4.54 -2.00 5.89
C ALA A 23 -3.86 -2.73 4.78
N ASP A 24 -3.20 -1.99 4.03
CA ASP A 24 -2.26 -2.37 3.04
C ASP A 24 -1.65 -3.73 3.36
N LYS A 25 -1.78 -4.64 2.43
CA LYS A 25 -1.10 -5.95 2.47
C LYS A 25 0.42 -5.80 2.42
N GLY A 26 0.89 -4.56 2.22
CA GLY A 26 2.27 -4.21 2.05
C GLY A 26 2.81 -3.29 3.13
N ASP A 27 4.13 -3.18 3.17
CA ASP A 27 4.91 -2.32 4.05
C ASP A 27 5.42 -1.12 3.26
N ALA A 28 5.00 0.09 3.65
CA ALA A 28 5.39 1.33 2.96
C ALA A 28 6.91 1.59 3.03
N ALA A 29 7.58 1.22 4.10
CA ALA A 29 9.04 1.39 4.22
C ALA A 29 9.79 0.51 3.21
N LYS A 30 9.36 -0.73 3.04
CA LYS A 30 9.88 -1.63 2.00
C LYS A 30 9.48 -1.16 0.60
N GLY A 31 8.28 -0.63 0.45
CA GLY A 31 7.81 -0.07 -0.81
C GLY A 31 8.64 1.12 -1.28
N LYS A 32 9.17 1.91 -0.36
CA LYS A 32 10.11 2.99 -0.68
C LYS A 32 11.41 2.46 -1.31
N GLU A 33 11.89 1.33 -0.84
CA GLU A 33 13.05 0.66 -1.43
C GLU A 33 12.74 0.12 -2.83
N VAL A 34 11.57 -0.50 -3.00
CA VAL A 34 11.09 -0.95 -4.32
C VAL A 34 10.98 0.24 -5.28
N PHE A 35 10.51 1.38 -4.80
CA PHE A 35 10.34 2.60 -5.59
C PHE A 35 11.65 3.19 -6.13
N GLU A 36 12.80 2.86 -5.59
CA GLU A 36 14.08 3.42 -6.05
C GLU A 36 14.27 3.27 -7.56
N GLN A 37 13.90 2.13 -8.13
CA GLN A 37 13.94 1.89 -9.57
C GLN A 37 12.90 2.70 -10.35
N CYS A 38 11.80 3.08 -9.70
CA CYS A 38 10.73 3.90 -10.29
C CYS A 38 11.12 5.39 -10.29
N GLY A 39 11.91 5.78 -9.31
CA GLY A 39 12.37 7.17 -9.12
C GLY A 39 13.26 7.69 -10.24
N VAL A 40 13.77 6.83 -11.10
CA VAL A 40 14.50 7.22 -12.31
C VAL A 40 13.61 8.03 -13.26
N CYS A 41 12.33 7.65 -13.34
CA CYS A 41 11.36 8.27 -14.25
C CYS A 41 10.25 9.05 -13.55
N HIS A 42 10.04 8.82 -12.25
CA HIS A 42 8.96 9.44 -11.48
C HIS A 42 9.48 10.26 -10.31
N ASN A 43 8.93 11.47 -10.13
CA ASN A 43 9.09 12.22 -8.89
C ASN A 43 8.08 11.69 -7.86
N ALA A 44 8.54 11.35 -6.65
CA ALA A 44 7.68 10.93 -5.57
C ALA A 44 7.06 12.12 -4.82
N ASP A 45 7.79 13.19 -4.68
CA ASP A 45 7.51 14.35 -3.82
C ASP A 45 7.01 15.59 -4.56
N SER A 46 6.76 15.47 -5.85
CA SER A 46 6.20 16.56 -6.66
C SER A 46 5.28 16.04 -7.76
N GLU A 47 4.49 16.94 -8.32
CA GLU A 47 3.65 16.65 -9.48
C GLU A 47 4.39 16.87 -10.80
N GLU A 48 5.63 17.34 -10.73
CA GLU A 48 6.43 17.60 -11.91
C GLU A 48 6.71 16.34 -12.69
N LYS A 49 6.54 16.44 -13.99
CA LYS A 49 6.84 15.37 -14.94
C LYS A 49 8.35 15.31 -15.18
N LYS A 50 8.88 14.09 -15.09
CA LYS A 50 10.18 13.71 -15.69
C LYS A 50 9.90 12.95 -16.99
N MET A 51 10.47 11.76 -17.12
CA MET A 51 10.08 10.82 -18.19
C MET A 51 8.66 10.30 -17.96
N GLY A 52 8.31 10.02 -16.69
CA GLY A 52 6.97 9.70 -16.27
C GLY A 52 6.33 10.82 -15.43
N PRO A 53 5.02 10.74 -15.18
CA PRO A 53 4.33 11.74 -14.37
C PRO A 53 4.84 11.76 -12.93
N GLY A 54 4.79 12.94 -12.29
CA GLY A 54 5.02 13.07 -10.86
C GLY A 54 3.91 12.36 -10.08
N LEU A 55 4.26 11.75 -8.95
CA LEU A 55 3.36 10.86 -8.21
C LEU A 55 2.85 11.42 -6.89
N LYS A 56 3.21 12.65 -6.56
CA LYS A 56 2.68 13.29 -5.34
C LYS A 56 1.17 13.31 -5.35
N GLY A 57 0.57 12.80 -4.28
CA GLY A 57 -0.88 12.75 -4.13
C GLY A 57 -1.59 11.79 -5.09
N LEU A 58 -0.89 10.79 -5.62
CA LEU A 58 -1.41 9.88 -6.65
C LEU A 58 -2.79 9.32 -6.33
N PHE A 59 -2.99 8.76 -5.15
CA PHE A 59 -4.26 8.15 -4.75
C PHE A 59 -5.32 9.17 -4.31
N LYS A 60 -4.98 10.45 -4.22
CA LYS A 60 -5.91 11.53 -3.86
C LYS A 60 -6.44 12.28 -5.08
N ARG A 61 -5.96 11.94 -6.27
CA ARG A 61 -6.38 12.56 -7.54
C ARG A 61 -7.73 12.01 -7.98
N GLU A 62 -8.43 12.77 -8.81
CA GLU A 62 -9.65 12.29 -9.45
C GLU A 62 -9.36 11.20 -10.47
N LYS A 63 -8.25 11.34 -11.20
CA LYS A 63 -7.83 10.41 -12.25
C LYS A 63 -6.31 10.25 -12.28
N LEU A 64 -5.90 9.05 -12.68
CA LEU A 64 -4.54 8.78 -13.08
C LEU A 64 -4.21 9.42 -14.42
N ALA A 65 -2.92 9.50 -14.78
CA ALA A 65 -2.50 9.96 -16.10
C ALA A 65 -3.12 9.16 -17.25
N SER A 66 -3.47 7.90 -17.02
CA SER A 66 -4.19 7.04 -17.96
C SER A 66 -5.68 7.39 -18.14
N GLY A 67 -6.21 8.30 -17.33
CA GLY A 67 -7.64 8.62 -17.30
C GLY A 67 -8.48 7.68 -16.44
N LYS A 68 -7.90 6.62 -15.90
CA LYS A 68 -8.57 5.69 -14.99
C LYS A 68 -8.62 6.23 -13.57
N LYS A 69 -9.50 5.68 -12.74
CA LYS A 69 -9.57 6.03 -11.31
C LYS A 69 -8.28 5.65 -10.59
N PRO A 70 -7.86 6.42 -9.56
CA PRO A 70 -6.69 6.11 -8.75
C PRO A 70 -7.00 4.99 -7.74
N ALA A 71 -7.39 3.83 -8.24
CA ALA A 71 -7.63 2.62 -7.47
C ALA A 71 -6.38 1.73 -7.49
N GLU A 72 -6.18 0.96 -6.44
CA GLU A 72 -5.03 0.04 -6.33
C GLU A 72 -4.90 -0.88 -7.55
N GLU A 73 -6.00 -1.46 -7.98
CA GLU A 73 -6.03 -2.36 -9.14
C GLU A 73 -5.55 -1.69 -10.42
N ASN A 74 -5.89 -0.42 -10.62
CA ASN A 74 -5.47 0.33 -11.80
C ASN A 74 -3.99 0.73 -11.74
N VAL A 75 -3.50 1.09 -10.57
CA VAL A 75 -2.07 1.37 -10.35
C VAL A 75 -1.25 0.10 -10.51
N ARG A 76 -1.71 -1.00 -9.90
CA ARG A 76 -1.07 -2.31 -10.01
C ARG A 76 -1.01 -2.80 -11.45
N SER A 77 -2.09 -2.64 -12.19
CA SER A 77 -2.16 -3.00 -13.60
C SER A 77 -1.14 -2.21 -14.43
N ARG A 78 -0.98 -0.92 -14.17
CA ARG A 78 0.02 -0.09 -14.84
C ARG A 78 1.45 -0.55 -14.52
N VAL A 79 1.72 -0.89 -13.29
CA VAL A 79 3.03 -1.43 -12.87
C VAL A 79 3.30 -2.78 -13.56
N ASP A 80 2.31 -3.65 -13.60
CA ASP A 80 2.43 -4.96 -14.22
C ASP A 80 2.65 -4.88 -15.73
N GLU A 81 1.83 -4.09 -16.42
CA GLU A 81 1.79 -4.06 -17.88
C GLU A 81 2.71 -2.99 -18.49
N GLY A 82 3.01 -1.94 -17.75
CA GLY A 82 3.76 -0.80 -18.26
C GLY A 82 2.99 -0.07 -19.37
N GLY A 83 3.72 0.48 -20.30
CA GLY A 83 3.20 1.17 -21.49
C GLY A 83 3.66 2.61 -21.58
N GLN A 84 3.65 3.17 -22.77
CA GLN A 84 4.08 4.55 -23.05
C GLN A 84 5.51 4.88 -22.53
N GLY A 85 6.43 3.93 -22.72
CA GLY A 85 7.81 4.05 -22.27
C GLY A 85 8.08 3.52 -20.86
N MET A 86 7.05 3.19 -20.09
CA MET A 86 7.20 2.54 -18.81
C MET A 86 7.40 1.03 -18.99
N PRO A 87 8.45 0.43 -18.40
CA PRO A 87 8.64 -1.02 -18.44
C PRO A 87 7.50 -1.78 -17.75
N ALA A 88 7.29 -3.02 -18.16
CA ALA A 88 6.40 -3.94 -17.49
C ALA A 88 7.13 -4.64 -16.34
N TYR A 89 6.57 -4.57 -15.14
CA TYR A 89 7.17 -5.16 -13.94
C TYR A 89 6.48 -6.44 -13.47
N LYS A 90 5.56 -6.96 -14.26
CA LYS A 90 4.76 -8.14 -13.86
C LYS A 90 5.62 -9.29 -13.35
N ASP A 91 6.69 -9.62 -14.05
CA ASP A 91 7.60 -10.74 -13.74
C ASP A 91 8.88 -10.27 -13.03
N MET A 92 9.07 -8.96 -12.86
CA MET A 92 10.25 -8.37 -12.23
C MET A 92 10.08 -8.13 -10.73
N LEU A 93 8.85 -7.95 -10.28
CA LEU A 93 8.49 -7.74 -8.89
C LEU A 93 7.65 -8.91 -8.40
N SER A 94 7.89 -9.36 -7.18
CA SER A 94 7.00 -10.31 -6.50
C SER A 94 5.68 -9.64 -6.15
N ASP A 95 4.65 -10.43 -5.87
CA ASP A 95 3.36 -9.88 -5.42
C ASP A 95 3.51 -9.09 -4.13
N GLN A 96 4.37 -9.54 -3.21
CA GLN A 96 4.65 -8.80 -1.97
C GLN A 96 5.34 -7.47 -2.25
N GLU A 97 6.31 -7.42 -3.15
CA GLU A 97 6.96 -6.16 -3.55
C GLU A 97 5.98 -5.18 -4.19
N LYS A 98 5.03 -5.67 -4.97
CA LYS A 98 3.95 -4.85 -5.54
C LYS A 98 3.03 -4.31 -4.44
N ASP A 99 2.66 -5.12 -3.47
CA ASP A 99 1.87 -4.70 -2.32
C ASP A 99 2.62 -3.62 -1.50
N ASP A 100 3.90 -3.83 -1.26
CA ASP A 100 4.76 -2.86 -0.56
C ASP A 100 4.86 -1.53 -1.34
N LEU A 101 5.05 -1.62 -2.65
CA LEU A 101 5.10 -0.44 -3.52
C LEU A 101 3.79 0.36 -3.45
N ILE A 102 2.66 -0.31 -3.55
CA ILE A 102 1.34 0.35 -3.46
C ILE A 102 1.16 1.00 -2.10
N ALA A 103 1.54 0.32 -1.01
CA ALA A 103 1.50 0.90 0.33
C ALA A 103 2.33 2.20 0.42
N TYR A 104 3.51 2.21 -0.18
CA TYR A 104 4.34 3.42 -0.26
C TYR A 104 3.68 4.51 -1.10
N LEU A 105 3.17 4.19 -2.28
CA LEU A 105 2.51 5.15 -3.18
C LEU A 105 1.31 5.83 -2.53
N LYS A 106 0.60 5.15 -1.63
CA LYS A 106 -0.50 5.74 -0.87
C LYS A 106 -0.06 6.81 0.12
N THR A 107 1.21 6.85 0.47
CA THR A 107 1.77 7.87 1.38
C THR A 107 2.12 9.18 0.68
N LEU A 108 2.13 9.21 -0.63
CA LEU A 108 2.58 10.35 -1.45
C LEU A 108 1.58 11.50 -1.55
#